data_10d25c2b2698062f5b2236feea9a13ea
#
_entry.id   10d25c2b2698062f5b2236feea9a13ea
#
_cell.length_a   1.000
_cell.length_b   1.000
_cell.length_c   1.000
_cell.angle_alpha   90.00
_cell.angle_beta   90.00
_cell.angle_gamma   90.00
#
_symmetry.space_group_name_H-M   'P 1'
#
loop_
_entity.id
_entity.type
_entity.pdbx_description
1 polymer ?
#
loop_
_entity_poly.entity_id
_entity_poly.type
_entity_poly.pdbx_seq_one_letter_code
_entity_poly.pdbx_strand_id
1 'polypeptide(L)'
;WWLPRPLPNGTVAWRGHNAENEIGLYVSSFPLKRNDPRELSFRAVDPEVLWLIPAVTLSQQTILPMPSEERPWTPVAGADWIPIRFSPGTAAGSPLDFSALTPKPAGQYGFVTPTAHGALTFSNSPERRARFFGVNLCMSALFPERKDADRLAVELARNGYNLVRLHHIRGILKQNAADTLTFDPAALDRLDYLVAALKRNGIYIAFDLYDSRLPKPGDVIPECHTFGHREYKALLPVSRSAMRHWKEFALRWVGHRNPYTGLTWREEPALAMVNLVNEDVLHTNWAMSQTTTELYLKRFEIWKQKSGCPDARAGNDSREFLYFLQTQQDACLEELLRFAKQELKLRCPVTSLNYLNDVTLALSRKKFDLVDNHGYFDHPVSLGSRSGG
;
A
#
# COMPACT_ATOMS: atom_id res chain seq x y z
N TRP A 1 -2.53 15.81 -8.07
CA TRP A 1 -1.86 16.91 -8.71
C TRP A 1 -2.74 17.42 -9.83
N TRP A 2 -2.87 18.74 -9.96
CA TRP A 2 -3.90 19.36 -10.79
C TRP A 2 -3.22 20.09 -11.92
N LEU A 3 -3.83 20.02 -13.11
CA LEU A 3 -3.42 20.84 -14.23
C LEU A 3 -3.33 22.32 -13.81
N PRO A 4 -2.26 23.06 -14.12
CA PRO A 4 -2.17 24.47 -13.81
C PRO A 4 -3.35 25.23 -14.41
N ARG A 5 -4.20 25.79 -13.54
CA ARG A 5 -5.39 26.54 -13.96
C ARG A 5 -5.07 28.02 -14.12
N PRO A 6 -5.68 28.72 -15.06
CA PRO A 6 -5.60 30.16 -15.10
C PRO A 6 -6.07 30.78 -13.78
N LEU A 7 -5.30 31.70 -13.24
CA LEU A 7 -5.68 32.48 -12.07
C LEU A 7 -6.09 33.89 -12.54
N PRO A 8 -7.07 34.55 -11.87
CA PRO A 8 -7.54 35.89 -12.28
C PRO A 8 -6.44 36.93 -12.39
N ASN A 9 -5.38 36.84 -11.55
CA ASN A 9 -4.29 37.80 -11.48
C ASN A 9 -2.93 37.08 -11.56
N GLY A 10 -2.86 35.93 -12.20
CA GLY A 10 -1.64 35.16 -12.30
C GLY A 10 -1.47 34.51 -13.66
N THR A 11 -0.27 34.65 -14.23
CA THR A 11 0.12 33.98 -15.45
C THR A 11 1.02 32.80 -15.11
N VAL A 12 0.82 31.64 -15.76
CA VAL A 12 1.74 30.52 -15.64
C VAL A 12 3.05 30.89 -16.31
N ALA A 13 4.09 31.10 -15.52
CA ALA A 13 5.42 31.45 -15.98
C ALA A 13 6.29 30.26 -16.35
N TRP A 14 5.98 29.12 -15.77
CA TRP A 14 6.66 27.86 -16.02
C TRP A 14 5.71 26.68 -15.81
N ARG A 15 5.87 25.65 -16.63
CA ARG A 15 5.18 24.36 -16.49
C ARG A 15 6.21 23.24 -16.47
N GLY A 16 6.03 22.33 -15.57
CA GLY A 16 6.75 21.07 -15.54
C GLY A 16 5.78 19.92 -15.48
N HIS A 17 6.17 18.78 -15.99
CA HIS A 17 5.34 17.57 -15.94
C HIS A 17 6.20 16.34 -15.65
N ASN A 18 5.57 15.35 -15.07
CA ASN A 18 6.03 13.97 -15.05
C ASN A 18 4.96 13.10 -15.71
N ALA A 19 5.12 11.77 -15.66
CA ALA A 19 4.18 10.84 -16.30
C ALA A 19 2.72 10.97 -15.81
N GLU A 20 2.49 11.55 -14.64
CA GLU A 20 1.19 11.54 -13.96
C GLU A 20 0.64 12.94 -13.67
N ASN A 21 1.50 13.99 -13.64
CA ASN A 21 1.12 15.31 -13.14
C ASN A 21 1.75 16.45 -13.89
N GLU A 22 1.04 17.56 -13.97
CA GLU A 22 1.51 18.83 -14.47
C GLU A 22 1.53 19.87 -13.35
N ILE A 23 2.64 20.60 -13.20
CA ILE A 23 2.85 21.63 -12.17
C ILE A 23 3.14 22.94 -12.83
N GLY A 24 2.54 24.03 -12.34
CA GLY A 24 2.80 25.38 -12.80
C GLY A 24 3.39 26.27 -11.71
N LEU A 25 4.37 27.09 -12.09
CA LEU A 25 4.76 28.27 -11.33
C LEU A 25 4.05 29.49 -11.91
N TYR A 26 3.45 30.28 -11.04
CA TYR A 26 2.70 31.46 -11.42
C TYR A 26 3.47 32.73 -11.12
N VAL A 27 3.32 33.70 -12.01
CA VAL A 27 3.75 35.08 -11.77
C VAL A 27 2.51 35.95 -11.64
N SER A 28 2.48 36.75 -10.60
CA SER A 28 1.48 37.78 -10.39
C SER A 28 2.19 39.15 -10.31
N SER A 29 1.66 40.15 -10.98
CA SER A 29 2.18 41.49 -10.97
C SER A 29 1.19 42.44 -10.31
N PHE A 30 1.67 43.24 -9.37
CA PHE A 30 0.87 44.22 -8.64
C PHE A 30 1.48 45.61 -8.82
N PRO A 31 0.73 46.59 -9.34
CA PRO A 31 1.23 47.97 -9.44
C PRO A 31 1.33 48.59 -8.05
N LEU A 32 2.51 49.10 -7.73
CA LEU A 32 2.74 49.90 -6.53
C LEU A 32 2.59 51.37 -6.84
N LYS A 33 1.89 52.12 -5.99
CA LYS A 33 1.81 53.58 -6.10
C LYS A 33 3.05 54.21 -5.49
N ARG A 34 3.40 55.42 -5.96
CA ARG A 34 4.60 56.13 -5.50
C ARG A 34 4.69 56.37 -3.99
N ASN A 35 3.55 56.38 -3.30
CA ASN A 35 3.42 56.60 -1.84
C ASN A 35 3.06 55.32 -1.07
N ASP A 36 3.12 54.15 -1.68
CA ASP A 36 2.85 52.91 -0.98
C ASP A 36 3.94 52.65 0.07
N PRO A 37 3.61 52.02 1.22
CA PRO A 37 4.55 51.71 2.26
C PRO A 37 5.69 50.81 1.73
N ARG A 38 6.87 50.93 2.36
CA ARG A 38 8.06 50.16 1.98
C ARG A 38 8.05 48.69 2.43
N GLU A 39 6.99 48.30 3.09
CA GLU A 39 6.82 46.95 3.60
C GLU A 39 5.74 46.21 2.81
N LEU A 40 6.06 45.00 2.35
CA LEU A 40 5.13 44.09 1.68
C LEU A 40 4.82 42.95 2.61
N SER A 41 3.57 42.80 2.94
CA SER A 41 3.09 41.63 3.72
C SER A 41 2.28 40.70 2.83
N PHE A 42 2.53 39.41 2.96
CA PHE A 42 1.77 38.36 2.28
C PHE A 42 0.92 37.62 3.31
N ARG A 43 -0.37 37.58 3.07
CA ARG A 43 -1.30 36.89 3.97
C ARG A 43 -2.18 35.92 3.16
N ALA A 44 -2.18 34.67 3.55
CA ALA A 44 -3.16 33.71 3.06
C ALA A 44 -4.55 34.08 3.60
N VAL A 45 -5.53 34.24 2.72
CA VAL A 45 -6.92 34.48 3.10
C VAL A 45 -7.55 33.20 3.63
N ASP A 46 -7.19 32.07 3.03
CA ASP A 46 -7.58 30.76 3.46
C ASP A 46 -6.39 30.09 4.20
N PRO A 47 -6.54 29.79 5.53
CA PRO A 47 -5.49 29.15 6.30
C PRO A 47 -5.18 27.72 5.84
N GLU A 48 -6.05 27.11 5.02
CA GLU A 48 -5.86 25.78 4.46
C GLU A 48 -4.98 25.77 3.20
N VAL A 49 -4.66 26.95 2.65
CA VAL A 49 -3.85 27.06 1.43
C VAL A 49 -2.38 27.28 1.77
N LEU A 50 -1.53 26.36 1.34
CA LEU A 50 -0.08 26.52 1.40
C LEU A 50 0.39 27.38 0.22
N TRP A 51 1.05 28.50 0.55
CA TRP A 51 1.69 29.36 -0.43
C TRP A 51 3.19 29.13 -0.42
N LEU A 52 3.74 28.89 -1.60
CA LEU A 52 5.17 28.93 -1.83
C LEU A 52 5.47 30.15 -2.69
N ILE A 53 6.21 31.12 -2.16
CA ILE A 53 6.66 32.30 -2.86
C ILE A 53 8.17 32.16 -3.15
N PRO A 54 8.55 31.63 -4.34
CA PRO A 54 9.97 31.38 -4.64
C PRO A 54 10.79 32.65 -4.78
N ALA A 55 10.17 33.74 -5.25
CA ALA A 55 10.86 35.03 -5.44
C ALA A 55 9.87 36.20 -5.42
N VAL A 56 10.35 37.36 -5.02
CA VAL A 56 9.68 38.67 -5.14
C VAL A 56 10.64 39.63 -5.82
N THR A 57 10.19 40.28 -6.91
CA THR A 57 10.98 41.22 -7.65
C THR A 57 10.27 42.56 -7.70
N LEU A 58 10.98 43.65 -7.43
CA LEU A 58 10.52 45.01 -7.65
C LEU A 58 11.09 45.53 -9.00
N SER A 59 10.20 46.06 -9.85
CA SER A 59 10.58 46.57 -11.15
C SER A 59 9.93 47.93 -11.42
N GLN A 60 10.62 48.80 -12.08
CA GLN A 60 10.06 50.07 -12.63
C GLN A 60 9.27 49.87 -13.93
N GLN A 61 9.34 48.68 -14.49
CA GLN A 61 8.64 48.31 -15.72
C GLN A 61 7.64 47.19 -15.40
N THR A 62 6.46 47.26 -16.01
CA THR A 62 5.49 46.15 -15.98
C THR A 62 6.01 45.05 -16.93
N ILE A 63 6.93 44.26 -16.48
CA ILE A 63 7.41 43.09 -17.22
C ILE A 63 6.66 41.90 -16.67
N LEU A 64 5.67 41.43 -17.41
CA LEU A 64 5.20 40.04 -17.24
C LEU A 64 6.22 39.18 -18.00
N PRO A 65 6.98 38.33 -17.33
CA PRO A 65 7.80 37.38 -18.04
C PRO A 65 6.88 36.52 -18.92
N MET A 66 7.07 36.60 -20.22
CA MET A 66 6.44 35.66 -21.14
C MET A 66 6.94 34.28 -20.78
N PRO A 67 6.06 33.24 -20.75
CA PRO A 67 6.51 31.88 -20.61
C PRO A 67 7.59 31.64 -21.67
N SER A 68 8.83 31.44 -21.27
CA SER A 68 9.82 30.95 -22.21
C SER A 68 9.36 29.61 -22.70
N GLU A 69 9.44 29.35 -23.99
CA GLU A 69 9.28 28.02 -24.54
C GLU A 69 10.00 27.01 -23.63
N GLU A 70 9.34 25.90 -23.32
CA GLU A 70 9.80 24.89 -22.41
C GLU A 70 11.24 24.47 -22.70
N ARG A 71 12.20 25.19 -22.14
CA ARG A 71 13.54 24.66 -22.02
C ARG A 71 13.61 23.97 -20.65
N PRO A 72 13.68 22.63 -20.60
CA PRO A 72 13.94 21.97 -19.36
C PRO A 72 15.20 22.57 -18.73
N TRP A 73 15.08 23.11 -17.51
CA TRP A 73 16.24 23.54 -16.77
C TRP A 73 17.12 22.32 -16.50
N THR A 74 18.25 22.28 -17.18
CA THR A 74 19.23 21.22 -16.96
C THR A 74 20.41 21.86 -16.22
N PRO A 75 20.63 21.45 -14.96
CA PRO A 75 21.82 21.91 -14.25
C PRO A 75 23.07 21.39 -14.97
N VAL A 76 23.94 22.30 -15.35
CA VAL A 76 25.21 21.98 -16.01
C VAL A 76 26.32 22.08 -14.99
N ALA A 77 27.19 21.06 -14.93
CA ALA A 77 28.36 21.09 -14.09
C ALA A 77 29.26 22.28 -14.41
N GLY A 78 29.68 23.00 -13.39
CA GLY A 78 30.52 24.20 -13.51
C GLY A 78 31.23 24.53 -12.20
N ALA A 79 31.75 25.74 -12.07
CA ALA A 79 32.44 26.15 -10.85
C ALA A 79 31.54 26.09 -9.59
N ASP A 80 30.25 26.43 -9.76
CA ASP A 80 29.28 26.50 -8.65
C ASP A 80 28.46 25.20 -8.48
N TRP A 81 28.53 24.30 -9.45
CA TRP A 81 27.82 23.04 -9.47
C TRP A 81 28.76 21.88 -9.70
N ILE A 82 29.18 21.25 -8.63
CA ILE A 82 30.05 20.07 -8.71
C ILE A 82 29.22 18.85 -9.12
N PRO A 83 29.59 18.15 -10.21
CA PRO A 83 28.89 16.97 -10.63
C PRO A 83 29.08 15.87 -9.59
N ILE A 84 28.02 15.46 -8.93
CA ILE A 84 28.04 14.29 -8.06
C ILE A 84 27.88 13.07 -8.96
N ARG A 85 28.92 12.25 -9.05
CA ARG A 85 28.86 10.96 -9.73
C ARG A 85 28.46 9.88 -8.72
N PHE A 86 27.19 9.53 -8.69
CA PHE A 86 26.77 8.34 -7.99
C PHE A 86 26.99 7.13 -8.90
N SER A 87 27.69 6.14 -8.40
CA SER A 87 27.63 4.81 -8.98
C SER A 87 26.23 4.27 -8.73
N PRO A 88 25.46 3.89 -9.79
CA PRO A 88 24.16 3.26 -9.56
C PRO A 88 24.37 1.91 -8.89
N GLY A 89 24.04 1.83 -7.61
CA GLY A 89 24.10 0.60 -6.82
C GLY A 89 25.36 0.42 -5.98
N THR A 90 25.30 -0.53 -5.07
CA THR A 90 26.39 -0.89 -4.15
C THR A 90 27.43 -1.74 -4.87
N ALA A 91 28.70 -1.35 -4.79
CA ALA A 91 29.80 -2.10 -5.40
C ALA A 91 29.93 -3.49 -4.75
N ALA A 92 30.03 -4.52 -5.57
CA ALA A 92 30.19 -5.90 -5.12
C ALA A 92 31.45 -6.06 -4.27
N GLY A 93 31.33 -6.72 -3.12
CA GLY A 93 32.43 -6.97 -2.19
C GLY A 93 32.96 -5.73 -1.46
N SER A 94 32.29 -4.56 -1.60
CA SER A 94 32.62 -3.38 -0.79
C SER A 94 32.16 -3.57 0.66
N PRO A 95 32.64 -2.73 1.62
CA PRO A 95 32.16 -2.76 3.00
C PRO A 95 30.65 -2.50 3.17
N LEU A 96 30.00 -1.97 2.13
CA LEU A 96 28.54 -1.71 2.09
C LEU A 96 27.76 -2.85 1.40
N ASP A 97 28.43 -3.89 0.92
CA ASP A 97 27.78 -5.06 0.33
C ASP A 97 27.42 -6.08 1.42
N PHE A 98 26.18 -6.05 1.85
CA PHE A 98 25.65 -6.97 2.88
C PHE A 98 25.09 -8.28 2.30
N SER A 99 25.22 -8.53 1.00
CA SER A 99 24.63 -9.72 0.34
C SER A 99 25.16 -11.05 0.90
N ALA A 100 26.35 -11.06 1.50
CA ALA A 100 26.92 -12.24 2.15
C ALA A 100 26.21 -12.60 3.47
N LEU A 101 25.49 -11.67 4.10
CA LEU A 101 24.74 -11.92 5.33
C LEU A 101 23.43 -12.68 5.07
N THR A 102 22.98 -12.72 3.81
CA THR A 102 21.71 -13.33 3.43
C THR A 102 21.96 -14.70 2.80
N PRO A 103 21.57 -15.80 3.47
CA PRO A 103 21.68 -17.16 2.91
C PRO A 103 20.85 -17.31 1.63
N LYS A 104 21.42 -17.95 0.61
CA LYS A 104 20.85 -18.15 -0.73
C LYS A 104 20.69 -19.64 -1.05
N PRO A 105 19.58 -20.04 -1.68
CA PRO A 105 18.35 -19.27 -1.98
C PRO A 105 17.47 -19.06 -0.74
N ALA A 106 16.53 -18.10 -0.81
CA ALA A 106 15.49 -18.00 0.21
C ALA A 106 14.69 -19.31 0.27
N GLY A 107 14.29 -19.70 1.48
CA GLY A 107 13.58 -20.97 1.70
C GLY A 107 14.44 -22.21 1.83
N GLN A 108 15.78 -22.12 1.74
CA GLN A 108 16.66 -23.29 1.90
C GLN A 108 16.56 -23.97 3.28
N TYR A 109 16.13 -23.24 4.29
CA TYR A 109 15.91 -23.75 5.66
C TYR A 109 14.45 -24.17 5.91
N GLY A 110 13.65 -24.33 4.85
CA GLY A 110 12.23 -24.64 4.96
C GLY A 110 11.36 -23.40 5.21
N PHE A 111 10.15 -23.63 5.67
CA PHE A 111 9.15 -22.60 5.89
C PHE A 111 9.44 -21.79 7.15
N VAL A 112 9.10 -20.50 7.11
CA VAL A 112 9.10 -19.66 8.31
C VAL A 112 8.04 -20.18 9.27
N THR A 113 8.39 -20.32 10.55
CA THR A 113 7.53 -20.90 11.59
C THR A 113 7.61 -20.06 12.86
N PRO A 114 6.46 -19.68 13.45
CA PRO A 114 6.45 -19.01 14.75
C PRO A 114 6.79 -20.00 15.87
N THR A 115 7.46 -19.51 16.91
CA THR A 115 7.73 -20.28 18.13
C THR A 115 6.75 -19.90 19.25
N ALA A 116 6.63 -20.75 20.26
CA ALA A 116 5.82 -20.46 21.45
C ALA A 116 6.28 -19.21 22.23
N HIS A 117 7.53 -18.77 22.02
CA HIS A 117 8.12 -17.61 22.69
C HIS A 117 8.11 -16.33 21.82
N GLY A 118 7.30 -16.30 20.75
CA GLY A 118 7.14 -15.12 19.92
C GLY A 118 8.31 -14.83 18.96
N ALA A 119 9.20 -15.79 18.73
CA ALA A 119 10.22 -15.69 17.71
C ALA A 119 9.79 -16.38 16.42
N LEU A 120 10.41 -16.00 15.29
CA LEU A 120 10.31 -16.73 14.03
C LEU A 120 11.57 -17.57 13.82
N THR A 121 11.38 -18.79 13.33
CA THR A 121 12.44 -19.75 12.98
C THR A 121 12.13 -20.37 11.62
N PHE A 122 12.84 -21.43 11.26
CA PHE A 122 12.62 -22.18 10.02
C PHE A 122 12.27 -23.65 10.31
N SER A 123 11.38 -24.25 9.55
CA SER A 123 10.89 -25.60 9.78
C SER A 123 11.98 -26.68 9.76
N ASN A 124 13.04 -26.49 8.96
CA ASN A 124 14.15 -27.44 8.82
C ASN A 124 15.41 -26.99 9.61
N SER A 125 15.34 -25.87 10.31
CA SER A 125 16.41 -25.31 11.13
C SER A 125 15.79 -24.51 12.28
N PRO A 126 15.14 -25.17 13.24
CA PRO A 126 14.41 -24.51 14.33
C PRO A 126 15.31 -23.74 15.29
N GLU A 127 16.59 -24.08 15.37
CA GLU A 127 17.63 -23.35 16.11
C GLU A 127 18.00 -22.00 15.49
N ARG A 128 17.72 -21.83 14.19
CA ARG A 128 18.03 -20.61 13.44
C ARG A 128 16.88 -19.61 13.55
N ARG A 129 17.17 -18.47 14.14
CA ARG A 129 16.20 -17.37 14.21
C ARG A 129 16.02 -16.69 12.86
N ALA A 130 14.78 -16.59 12.41
CA ALA A 130 14.41 -15.81 11.24
C ALA A 130 14.22 -14.34 11.63
N ARG A 131 14.96 -13.44 10.97
CA ARG A 131 14.85 -11.99 11.12
C ARG A 131 14.79 -11.37 9.74
N PHE A 132 13.85 -10.46 9.56
CA PHE A 132 13.63 -9.84 8.28
C PHE A 132 13.83 -8.33 8.37
N PHE A 133 14.54 -7.81 7.37
CA PHE A 133 14.63 -6.40 7.05
C PHE A 133 14.13 -6.24 5.62
N GLY A 134 12.97 -5.60 5.44
CA GLY A 134 12.22 -5.66 4.20
C GLY A 134 11.90 -4.32 3.59
N VAL A 135 11.41 -4.39 2.36
CA VAL A 135 10.92 -3.25 1.59
C VAL A 135 9.61 -3.62 0.90
N ASN A 136 8.71 -2.64 0.73
CA ASN A 136 7.53 -2.81 -0.10
C ASN A 136 7.87 -2.52 -1.56
N LEU A 137 7.50 -3.44 -2.45
CA LEU A 137 7.35 -3.17 -3.88
C LEU A 137 5.86 -3.04 -4.17
N CYS A 138 5.48 -1.93 -4.81
CA CYS A 138 4.08 -1.60 -5.02
C CYS A 138 3.77 -1.34 -6.49
N MET A 139 2.57 -1.71 -6.92
CA MET A 139 2.01 -1.35 -8.23
C MET A 139 2.95 -1.75 -9.39
N SER A 140 3.36 -0.80 -10.25
CA SER A 140 4.21 -1.06 -11.42
C SER A 140 5.61 -1.60 -11.08
N ALA A 141 6.13 -1.31 -9.89
CA ALA A 141 7.40 -1.85 -9.43
C ALA A 141 7.42 -3.39 -9.27
N LEU A 142 6.24 -4.02 -9.28
CA LEU A 142 6.09 -5.48 -9.23
C LEU A 142 6.28 -6.16 -10.60
N PHE A 143 6.32 -5.40 -11.68
CA PHE A 143 6.30 -5.92 -13.05
C PHE A 143 7.48 -5.42 -13.90
N PRO A 144 8.73 -5.43 -13.38
CA PRO A 144 9.89 -4.97 -14.13
C PRO A 144 10.21 -5.89 -15.30
N GLU A 145 10.99 -5.39 -16.25
CA GLU A 145 11.63 -6.24 -17.26
C GLU A 145 12.64 -7.18 -16.58
N ARG A 146 12.90 -8.37 -17.16
CA ARG A 146 13.73 -9.41 -16.54
C ARG A 146 15.10 -8.91 -16.09
N LYS A 147 15.78 -8.11 -16.92
CA LYS A 147 17.10 -7.56 -16.58
C LYS A 147 17.03 -6.61 -15.37
N ASP A 148 15.93 -5.88 -15.23
CA ASP A 148 15.74 -4.95 -14.13
C ASP A 148 15.32 -5.69 -12.85
N ALA A 149 14.56 -6.81 -12.98
CA ALA A 149 14.27 -7.72 -11.89
C ALA A 149 15.55 -8.34 -11.30
N ASP A 150 16.47 -8.81 -12.16
CA ASP A 150 17.75 -9.37 -11.72
C ASP A 150 18.60 -8.31 -11.03
N ARG A 151 18.69 -7.10 -11.62
CA ARG A 151 19.44 -5.98 -11.00
C ARG A 151 18.84 -5.57 -9.67
N LEU A 152 17.52 -5.42 -9.59
CA LEU A 152 16.80 -5.05 -8.38
C LEU A 152 17.05 -6.07 -7.26
N ALA A 153 16.94 -7.36 -7.56
CA ALA A 153 17.16 -8.42 -6.57
C ALA A 153 18.60 -8.40 -6.02
N VAL A 154 19.60 -8.17 -6.89
CA VAL A 154 21.00 -8.04 -6.48
C VAL A 154 21.21 -6.81 -5.60
N GLU A 155 20.67 -5.65 -6.01
CA GLU A 155 20.83 -4.41 -5.24
C GLU A 155 20.13 -4.47 -3.88
N LEU A 156 18.93 -5.05 -3.82
CA LEU A 156 18.25 -5.26 -2.54
C LEU A 156 19.07 -6.14 -1.61
N ALA A 157 19.62 -7.26 -2.10
CA ALA A 157 20.47 -8.14 -1.31
C ALA A 157 21.75 -7.43 -0.82
N ARG A 158 22.41 -6.64 -1.69
CA ARG A 158 23.60 -5.85 -1.30
C ARG A 158 23.29 -4.80 -0.25
N ASN A 159 22.12 -4.21 -0.28
CA ASN A 159 21.66 -3.27 0.74
C ASN A 159 21.13 -3.95 2.01
N GLY A 160 21.25 -5.27 2.13
CA GLY A 160 20.89 -6.04 3.32
C GLY A 160 19.40 -6.38 3.43
N TYR A 161 18.59 -6.06 2.41
CA TYR A 161 17.19 -6.46 2.40
C TYR A 161 17.07 -7.98 2.15
N ASN A 162 16.30 -8.63 3.00
CA ASN A 162 16.02 -10.06 2.89
C ASN A 162 14.53 -10.39 2.87
N LEU A 163 13.68 -9.39 2.73
CA LEU A 163 12.23 -9.53 2.55
C LEU A 163 11.71 -8.47 1.59
N VAL A 164 10.83 -8.88 0.70
CA VAL A 164 10.02 -7.99 -0.14
C VAL A 164 8.55 -8.27 0.12
N ARG A 165 7.78 -7.24 0.47
CA ARG A 165 6.33 -7.31 0.47
C ARG A 165 5.82 -6.90 -0.89
N LEU A 166 5.11 -7.82 -1.56
CA LEU A 166 4.37 -7.54 -2.79
C LEU A 166 3.05 -6.86 -2.40
N HIS A 167 2.97 -5.57 -2.61
CA HIS A 167 1.83 -4.76 -2.20
C HIS A 167 1.13 -4.14 -3.40
N HIS A 168 -0.21 -4.02 -3.34
CA HIS A 168 -1.02 -3.56 -4.46
C HIS A 168 -0.79 -4.36 -5.75
N ILE A 169 -0.92 -5.68 -5.64
CA ILE A 169 -0.68 -6.64 -6.74
C ILE A 169 -1.73 -6.57 -7.87
N ARG A 170 -2.67 -5.64 -7.81
CA ARG A 170 -3.77 -5.53 -8.79
C ARG A 170 -3.34 -5.48 -10.26
N GLY A 171 -2.08 -5.15 -10.54
CA GLY A 171 -1.52 -5.18 -11.89
C GLY A 171 -1.48 -6.57 -12.53
N ILE A 172 -1.63 -7.65 -11.74
CA ILE A 172 -1.79 -9.02 -12.29
C ILE A 172 -3.16 -9.26 -12.94
N LEU A 173 -4.14 -8.37 -12.68
CA LEU A 173 -5.50 -8.54 -13.17
C LEU A 173 -5.59 -8.10 -14.63
N LYS A 174 -6.27 -8.89 -15.44
CA LYS A 174 -6.52 -8.52 -16.83
C LYS A 174 -7.42 -7.29 -16.89
N GLN A 175 -6.91 -6.20 -17.44
CA GLN A 175 -7.55 -4.87 -17.39
C GLN A 175 -8.98 -4.88 -17.96
N ASN A 176 -9.17 -5.51 -19.11
CA ASN A 176 -10.46 -5.55 -19.83
C ASN A 176 -11.33 -6.77 -19.46
N ALA A 177 -10.97 -7.54 -18.42
CA ALA A 177 -11.85 -8.60 -17.94
C ALA A 177 -13.06 -7.98 -17.19
N ALA A 178 -14.19 -8.69 -17.25
CA ALA A 178 -15.40 -8.29 -16.53
C ALA A 178 -15.29 -8.47 -15.01
N ASP A 179 -14.34 -9.28 -14.55
CA ASP A 179 -14.12 -9.69 -13.16
C ASP A 179 -12.69 -9.36 -12.68
N THR A 180 -12.44 -9.57 -11.41
CA THR A 180 -11.11 -9.47 -10.77
C THR A 180 -10.52 -10.82 -10.42
N LEU A 181 -10.96 -11.88 -11.07
CA LEU A 181 -10.48 -13.26 -10.92
C LEU A 181 -9.67 -13.73 -12.13
N THR A 182 -9.69 -12.96 -13.22
CA THR A 182 -8.94 -13.25 -14.45
C THR A 182 -7.60 -12.55 -14.42
N PHE A 183 -6.51 -13.33 -14.49
CA PHE A 183 -5.15 -12.80 -14.46
C PHE A 183 -4.66 -12.46 -15.88
N ASP A 184 -3.80 -11.44 -15.96
CA ASP A 184 -3.06 -11.10 -17.18
C ASP A 184 -1.79 -11.96 -17.25
N PRO A 185 -1.63 -12.81 -18.29
CA PRO A 185 -0.50 -13.73 -18.36
C PRO A 185 0.85 -13.01 -18.45
N ALA A 186 0.91 -11.85 -19.12
CA ALA A 186 2.17 -11.13 -19.30
C ALA A 186 2.61 -10.44 -18.00
N ALA A 187 1.67 -9.84 -17.27
CA ALA A 187 1.96 -9.28 -15.96
C ALA A 187 2.35 -10.36 -14.95
N LEU A 188 1.65 -11.49 -14.99
CA LEU A 188 1.93 -12.63 -14.12
C LEU A 188 3.33 -13.21 -14.40
N ASP A 189 3.73 -13.37 -15.66
CA ASP A 189 5.08 -13.83 -16.05
C ASP A 189 6.19 -12.92 -15.50
N ARG A 190 5.99 -11.59 -15.56
CA ARG A 190 6.96 -10.62 -15.01
C ARG A 190 7.07 -10.73 -13.48
N LEU A 191 5.95 -10.85 -12.79
CA LEU A 191 5.94 -11.01 -11.34
C LEU A 191 6.58 -12.36 -10.93
N ASP A 192 6.26 -13.43 -11.62
CA ASP A 192 6.85 -14.75 -11.39
C ASP A 192 8.38 -14.73 -11.56
N TYR A 193 8.86 -14.05 -12.60
CA TYR A 193 10.30 -13.88 -12.81
C TYR A 193 10.95 -13.06 -11.69
N LEU A 194 10.32 -11.94 -11.28
CA LEU A 194 10.79 -11.13 -10.16
C LEU A 194 10.90 -11.96 -8.87
N VAL A 195 9.87 -12.74 -8.56
CA VAL A 195 9.85 -13.62 -7.37
C VAL A 195 11.00 -14.63 -7.43
N ALA A 196 11.23 -15.25 -8.59
CA ALA A 196 12.34 -16.16 -8.76
C ALA A 196 13.72 -15.49 -8.62
N ALA A 197 13.87 -14.26 -9.13
CA ALA A 197 15.08 -13.47 -8.99
C ALA A 197 15.36 -13.10 -7.51
N LEU A 198 14.33 -12.66 -6.79
CA LEU A 198 14.40 -12.38 -5.35
C LEU A 198 14.80 -13.62 -4.56
N LYS A 199 14.13 -14.76 -4.80
CA LYS A 199 14.44 -16.05 -4.15
C LYS A 199 15.89 -16.48 -4.37
N ARG A 200 16.40 -16.40 -5.60
CA ARG A 200 17.80 -16.73 -5.93
C ARG A 200 18.80 -15.88 -5.15
N ASN A 201 18.41 -14.64 -4.81
CA ASN A 201 19.24 -13.70 -4.04
C ASN A 201 18.99 -13.75 -2.52
N GLY A 202 18.25 -14.75 -2.01
CA GLY A 202 18.03 -14.96 -0.59
C GLY A 202 16.91 -14.09 0.00
N ILE A 203 16.12 -13.43 -0.84
CA ILE A 203 15.05 -12.50 -0.43
C ILE A 203 13.73 -13.26 -0.35
N TYR A 204 13.15 -13.25 0.83
CA TYR A 204 11.84 -13.82 1.13
C TYR A 204 10.71 -12.91 0.64
N ILE A 205 9.52 -13.47 0.52
CA ILE A 205 8.33 -12.78 0.02
C ILE A 205 7.26 -12.69 1.11
N ALA A 206 6.56 -11.58 1.16
CA ALA A 206 5.29 -11.42 1.86
C ALA A 206 4.26 -10.82 0.90
N PHE A 207 2.97 -11.08 1.10
CA PHE A 207 1.92 -10.43 0.33
C PHE A 207 0.58 -10.36 1.08
N ASP A 208 -0.33 -9.54 0.54
CA ASP A 208 -1.71 -9.43 0.99
C ASP A 208 -2.62 -10.23 0.05
N LEU A 209 -3.50 -11.08 0.59
CA LEU A 209 -4.53 -11.74 -0.24
C LEU A 209 -5.59 -10.76 -0.73
N TYR A 210 -5.86 -9.72 0.04
CA TYR A 210 -6.65 -8.59 -0.40
C TYR A 210 -6.06 -7.28 0.11
N ASP A 211 -5.88 -6.31 -0.78
CA ASP A 211 -5.38 -4.98 -0.47
C ASP A 211 -6.38 -3.87 -0.85
N SER A 212 -6.35 -3.42 -2.09
CA SER A 212 -7.15 -2.34 -2.66
C SER A 212 -7.78 -2.71 -3.99
N ARG A 213 -7.90 -4.00 -4.28
CA ARG A 213 -8.54 -4.50 -5.49
C ARG A 213 -10.00 -4.04 -5.53
N LEU A 214 -10.38 -3.31 -6.58
CA LEU A 214 -11.75 -2.83 -6.76
C LEU A 214 -12.58 -3.93 -7.43
N PRO A 215 -13.64 -4.43 -6.79
CA PRO A 215 -14.57 -5.37 -7.43
C PRO A 215 -15.15 -4.78 -8.72
N LYS A 216 -15.46 -5.66 -9.67
CA LYS A 216 -16.08 -5.34 -10.95
C LYS A 216 -17.47 -5.99 -11.04
N PRO A 217 -18.34 -5.55 -11.95
CA PRO A 217 -19.67 -6.14 -12.11
C PRO A 217 -19.67 -7.66 -12.29
N GLY A 218 -18.68 -8.21 -13.00
CA GLY A 218 -18.54 -9.64 -13.22
C GLY A 218 -18.15 -10.46 -12.00
N ASP A 219 -17.72 -9.82 -10.90
CA ASP A 219 -17.45 -10.50 -9.62
C ASP A 219 -18.74 -10.95 -8.91
N VAL A 220 -19.90 -10.46 -9.34
CA VAL A 220 -21.23 -10.84 -8.85
C VAL A 220 -21.34 -10.75 -7.33
N ILE A 221 -21.12 -9.55 -6.83
CA ILE A 221 -21.30 -9.19 -5.41
C ILE A 221 -22.48 -8.20 -5.34
N PRO A 222 -23.72 -8.69 -5.19
CA PRO A 222 -24.92 -7.85 -5.31
C PRO A 222 -24.97 -6.69 -4.31
N GLU A 223 -24.32 -6.85 -3.17
CA GLU A 223 -24.27 -5.84 -2.12
C GLU A 223 -23.19 -4.76 -2.33
N CYS A 224 -22.32 -4.91 -3.35
CA CYS A 224 -21.25 -3.97 -3.64
C CYS A 224 -21.70 -2.96 -4.69
N HIS A 225 -22.01 -1.75 -4.28
CA HIS A 225 -22.57 -0.71 -5.17
C HIS A 225 -21.57 0.36 -5.56
N THR A 226 -20.60 0.66 -4.71
CA THR A 226 -19.58 1.69 -4.99
C THR A 226 -18.35 1.13 -5.68
N PHE A 227 -18.22 -0.20 -5.74
CA PHE A 227 -17.00 -0.88 -6.18
C PHE A 227 -15.72 -0.35 -5.51
N GLY A 228 -15.88 0.17 -4.28
CA GLY A 228 -14.78 0.68 -3.46
C GLY A 228 -14.11 -0.43 -2.65
N HIS A 229 -12.80 -0.37 -2.48
CA HIS A 229 -12.08 -1.38 -1.69
C HIS A 229 -12.48 -1.39 -0.21
N ARG A 230 -12.84 -0.24 0.37
CA ARG A 230 -13.31 -0.14 1.76
C ARG A 230 -14.70 -0.73 1.93
N GLU A 231 -15.60 -0.51 0.97
CA GLU A 231 -16.92 -1.16 0.96
C GLU A 231 -16.77 -2.67 0.90
N TYR A 232 -15.91 -3.20 0.01
CA TYR A 232 -15.66 -4.62 -0.07
C TYR A 232 -15.13 -5.21 1.24
N LYS A 233 -14.19 -4.54 1.91
CA LYS A 233 -13.69 -4.95 3.22
C LYS A 233 -14.82 -5.01 4.26
N ALA A 234 -15.71 -4.01 4.27
CA ALA A 234 -16.87 -3.99 5.15
C ALA A 234 -17.90 -5.08 4.81
N LEU A 235 -17.99 -5.50 3.55
CA LEU A 235 -18.89 -6.58 3.13
C LEU A 235 -18.41 -7.98 3.51
N LEU A 236 -17.10 -8.21 3.63
CA LEU A 236 -16.56 -9.54 3.94
C LEU A 236 -17.24 -10.22 5.15
N PRO A 237 -17.47 -9.55 6.30
CA PRO A 237 -18.11 -10.17 7.45
C PRO A 237 -19.62 -10.42 7.28
N VAL A 238 -20.26 -9.76 6.31
CA VAL A 238 -21.73 -9.73 6.24
C VAL A 238 -22.31 -10.23 4.91
N SER A 239 -21.51 -10.38 3.86
CA SER A 239 -21.91 -10.84 2.53
C SER A 239 -21.29 -12.18 2.19
N ARG A 240 -22.13 -13.18 1.90
CA ARG A 240 -21.66 -14.50 1.43
C ARG A 240 -21.02 -14.45 0.05
N SER A 241 -21.48 -13.55 -0.81
CA SER A 241 -20.92 -13.34 -2.16
C SER A 241 -19.53 -12.72 -2.09
N ALA A 242 -19.30 -11.71 -1.24
CA ALA A 242 -17.99 -11.14 -1.01
C ALA A 242 -17.01 -12.17 -0.43
N MET A 243 -17.43 -12.95 0.56
CA MET A 243 -16.62 -14.02 1.15
C MET A 243 -16.26 -15.10 0.12
N ARG A 244 -17.22 -15.53 -0.70
CA ARG A 244 -16.96 -16.50 -1.78
C ARG A 244 -15.97 -15.96 -2.80
N HIS A 245 -16.14 -14.72 -3.24
CA HIS A 245 -15.24 -14.07 -4.19
C HIS A 245 -13.81 -13.96 -3.63
N TRP A 246 -13.66 -13.57 -2.35
CA TRP A 246 -12.34 -13.53 -1.70
C TRP A 246 -11.68 -14.91 -1.70
N LYS A 247 -12.43 -15.96 -1.33
CA LYS A 247 -11.93 -17.34 -1.30
C LYS A 247 -11.52 -17.83 -2.68
N GLU A 248 -12.29 -17.50 -3.71
CA GLU A 248 -11.99 -17.90 -5.08
C GLU A 248 -10.72 -17.21 -5.60
N PHE A 249 -10.56 -15.91 -5.35
CA PHE A 249 -9.31 -15.24 -5.67
C PHE A 249 -8.12 -15.88 -4.93
N ALA A 250 -8.26 -16.12 -3.63
CA ALA A 250 -7.21 -16.71 -2.83
C ALA A 250 -6.80 -18.11 -3.32
N LEU A 251 -7.77 -18.95 -3.73
CA LEU A 251 -7.50 -20.26 -4.34
C LEU A 251 -6.71 -20.14 -5.64
N ARG A 252 -7.11 -19.23 -6.53
CA ARG A 252 -6.44 -19.01 -7.81
C ARG A 252 -5.02 -18.47 -7.61
N TRP A 253 -4.88 -17.48 -6.74
CA TRP A 253 -3.59 -16.85 -6.47
C TRP A 253 -2.62 -17.80 -5.77
N VAL A 254 -3.03 -18.43 -4.68
CA VAL A 254 -2.17 -19.34 -3.90
C VAL A 254 -1.90 -20.64 -4.65
N GLY A 255 -2.82 -21.06 -5.51
CA GLY A 255 -2.68 -22.23 -6.37
C GLY A 255 -1.88 -21.98 -7.66
N HIS A 256 -1.58 -20.72 -8.00
CA HIS A 256 -0.77 -20.39 -9.17
C HIS A 256 0.63 -21.01 -9.03
N ARG A 257 1.10 -21.66 -10.09
CA ARG A 257 2.44 -22.27 -10.17
C ARG A 257 3.38 -21.34 -10.91
N ASN A 258 4.35 -20.81 -10.20
CA ASN A 258 5.40 -20.00 -10.78
C ASN A 258 6.28 -20.87 -11.69
N PRO A 259 6.37 -20.58 -13.00
CA PRO A 259 7.13 -21.43 -13.96
C PRO A 259 8.64 -21.39 -13.72
N TYR A 260 9.16 -20.37 -13.05
CA TYR A 260 10.60 -20.21 -12.80
C TYR A 260 11.08 -20.90 -11.52
N THR A 261 10.20 -21.05 -10.52
CA THR A 261 10.51 -21.78 -9.30
C THR A 261 9.96 -23.20 -9.31
N GLY A 262 8.98 -23.50 -10.16
CA GLY A 262 8.27 -24.76 -10.24
C GLY A 262 7.31 -25.01 -9.08
N LEU A 263 7.06 -24.01 -8.21
CA LEU A 263 6.28 -24.14 -6.98
C LEU A 263 5.02 -23.27 -7.04
N THR A 264 3.96 -23.73 -6.37
CA THR A 264 2.84 -22.88 -6.01
C THR A 264 3.16 -22.10 -4.72
N TRP A 265 2.41 -21.03 -4.44
CA TRP A 265 2.64 -20.27 -3.20
C TRP A 265 2.53 -21.11 -1.92
N ARG A 266 1.64 -22.13 -1.90
CA ARG A 266 1.53 -23.06 -0.77
C ARG A 266 2.75 -23.97 -0.58
N GLU A 267 3.49 -24.20 -1.66
CA GLU A 267 4.70 -25.03 -1.68
C GLU A 267 5.98 -24.20 -1.53
N GLU A 268 5.89 -22.86 -1.61
CA GLU A 268 7.03 -21.95 -1.68
C GLU A 268 7.60 -21.63 -0.29
N PRO A 269 8.75 -22.17 0.11
CA PRO A 269 9.33 -21.90 1.42
C PRO A 269 9.94 -20.49 1.53
N ALA A 270 10.13 -19.79 0.41
CA ALA A 270 10.53 -18.39 0.42
C ALA A 270 9.36 -17.45 0.76
N LEU A 271 8.13 -17.95 0.85
CA LEU A 271 6.99 -17.18 1.35
C LEU A 271 7.08 -17.06 2.88
N ALA A 272 7.44 -15.87 3.36
CA ALA A 272 7.68 -15.61 4.78
C ALA A 272 6.38 -15.44 5.57
N MET A 273 5.40 -14.75 5.00
CA MET A 273 4.11 -14.49 5.64
C MET A 273 3.04 -14.07 4.62
N VAL A 274 1.78 -14.25 5.01
CA VAL A 274 0.61 -13.80 4.27
C VAL A 274 -0.29 -12.98 5.19
N ASN A 275 -0.68 -11.79 4.72
CA ASN A 275 -1.74 -11.01 5.32
C ASN A 275 -3.07 -11.31 4.61
N LEU A 276 -4.13 -11.62 5.36
CA LEU A 276 -5.41 -12.01 4.77
C LEU A 276 -6.12 -10.83 4.11
N VAL A 277 -6.20 -9.70 4.81
CA VAL A 277 -6.82 -8.46 4.34
C VAL A 277 -6.02 -7.28 4.86
N ASN A 278 -5.49 -6.47 3.95
CA ASN A 278 -4.75 -5.28 4.33
C ASN A 278 -5.68 -4.22 4.91
N GLU A 279 -5.36 -3.69 6.09
CA GLU A 279 -6.04 -2.56 6.72
C GLU A 279 -7.57 -2.76 6.84
N ASP A 280 -7.99 -3.87 7.43
CA ASP A 280 -9.38 -4.33 7.49
C ASP A 280 -10.08 -4.05 8.82
N VAL A 281 -9.85 -2.91 9.42
CA VAL A 281 -10.47 -2.55 10.71
C VAL A 281 -11.95 -2.18 10.51
N LEU A 282 -12.85 -3.03 10.99
CA LEU A 282 -14.29 -2.92 10.71
C LEU A 282 -14.92 -1.66 11.32
N HIS A 283 -14.53 -1.26 12.53
CA HIS A 283 -15.13 -0.08 13.17
C HIS A 283 -14.90 1.23 12.41
N THR A 284 -13.90 1.28 11.51
CA THR A 284 -13.68 2.42 10.61
C THR A 284 -14.36 2.24 9.26
N ASN A 285 -14.77 1.01 8.91
CA ASN A 285 -15.25 0.68 7.56
C ASN A 285 -16.73 0.26 7.50
N TRP A 286 -17.39 -0.05 8.61
CA TRP A 286 -18.74 -0.62 8.60
C TRP A 286 -19.79 0.23 7.87
N ALA A 287 -19.64 1.56 7.87
CA ALA A 287 -20.56 2.52 7.26
C ALA A 287 -20.01 3.15 5.97
N MET A 288 -19.26 2.39 5.15
CA MET A 288 -18.66 2.91 3.91
C MET A 288 -19.66 3.17 2.78
N SER A 289 -20.84 2.59 2.83
CA SER A 289 -21.95 2.84 1.92
C SER A 289 -23.28 2.71 2.64
N GLN A 290 -24.36 3.19 2.03
CA GLN A 290 -25.71 2.99 2.56
C GLN A 290 -25.99 1.49 2.77
N THR A 291 -25.64 0.66 1.80
CA THR A 291 -25.85 -0.79 1.88
C THR A 291 -25.12 -1.43 3.06
N THR A 292 -23.84 -1.13 3.25
CA THR A 292 -23.10 -1.68 4.40
C THR A 292 -23.71 -1.18 5.71
N THR A 293 -24.06 0.09 5.81
CA THR A 293 -24.72 0.66 6.98
C THR A 293 -26.02 -0.09 7.32
N GLU A 294 -26.91 -0.25 6.35
CA GLU A 294 -28.18 -0.96 6.55
C GLU A 294 -27.99 -2.42 6.96
N LEU A 295 -27.04 -3.12 6.34
CA LEU A 295 -26.71 -4.51 6.69
C LEU A 295 -26.22 -4.64 8.14
N TYR A 296 -25.33 -3.76 8.58
CA TYR A 296 -24.84 -3.79 9.97
C TYR A 296 -25.90 -3.39 10.96
N LEU A 297 -26.69 -2.35 10.69
CA LEU A 297 -27.79 -1.95 11.58
C LEU A 297 -28.82 -3.08 11.73
N LYS A 298 -29.23 -3.71 10.63
CA LYS A 298 -30.15 -4.86 10.68
C LYS A 298 -29.60 -6.03 11.51
N ARG A 299 -28.30 -6.33 11.35
CA ARG A 299 -27.67 -7.39 12.16
C ARG A 299 -27.52 -6.99 13.62
N PHE A 300 -27.29 -5.73 13.89
CA PHE A 300 -27.21 -5.21 15.26
C PHE A 300 -28.53 -5.34 15.99
N GLU A 301 -29.66 -5.03 15.35
CA GLU A 301 -30.99 -5.26 15.95
C GLU A 301 -31.21 -6.73 16.37
N ILE A 302 -30.80 -7.68 15.52
CA ILE A 302 -30.86 -9.09 15.86
C ILE A 302 -29.92 -9.45 17.03
N TRP A 303 -28.73 -8.86 17.01
CA TRP A 303 -27.73 -9.09 18.06
C TRP A 303 -28.19 -8.54 19.41
N LYS A 304 -28.80 -7.37 19.47
CA LYS A 304 -29.34 -6.77 20.71
C LYS A 304 -30.30 -7.71 21.43
N GLN A 305 -31.20 -8.31 20.65
CA GLN A 305 -32.18 -9.26 21.22
C GLN A 305 -31.52 -10.50 21.83
N LYS A 306 -30.51 -11.02 21.14
CA LYS A 306 -29.78 -12.24 21.60
C LYS A 306 -28.84 -11.97 22.77
N SER A 307 -28.31 -10.75 22.87
CA SER A 307 -27.31 -10.38 23.88
C SER A 307 -27.91 -9.74 25.13
N GLY A 308 -29.25 -9.61 25.21
CA GLY A 308 -29.92 -9.00 26.35
C GLY A 308 -29.64 -7.49 26.49
N CYS A 309 -29.33 -6.79 25.40
CA CYS A 309 -29.04 -5.35 25.38
C CYS A 309 -30.03 -4.60 24.47
N PRO A 310 -31.37 -4.68 24.70
CA PRO A 310 -32.37 -4.13 23.78
C PRO A 310 -32.24 -2.61 23.58
N ASP A 311 -31.76 -1.88 24.58
CA ASP A 311 -31.64 -0.41 24.59
C ASP A 311 -30.32 0.08 24.00
N ALA A 312 -29.43 -0.81 23.58
CA ALA A 312 -28.14 -0.44 23.01
C ALA A 312 -28.32 0.38 21.73
N ARG A 313 -27.51 1.43 21.58
CA ARG A 313 -27.54 2.32 20.43
C ARG A 313 -26.48 1.93 19.42
N ALA A 314 -26.76 2.14 18.13
CA ALA A 314 -25.78 2.00 17.06
C ALA A 314 -24.90 3.26 16.97
N GLY A 315 -23.61 3.09 16.73
CA GLY A 315 -22.66 4.18 16.56
C GLY A 315 -21.30 3.87 17.17
N ASN A 316 -20.26 4.52 16.69
CA ASN A 316 -18.89 4.29 17.17
C ASN A 316 -18.62 4.82 18.60
N ASP A 317 -19.55 5.53 19.17
CA ASP A 317 -19.58 5.99 20.57
C ASP A 317 -20.26 4.98 21.52
N SER A 318 -20.90 3.95 20.99
CA SER A 318 -21.56 2.89 21.75
C SER A 318 -20.64 1.70 21.98
N ARG A 319 -20.40 1.38 23.24
CA ARG A 319 -19.59 0.21 23.63
C ARG A 319 -20.20 -1.11 23.13
N GLU A 320 -21.52 -1.23 23.23
CA GLU A 320 -22.24 -2.41 22.78
C GLU A 320 -22.17 -2.59 21.26
N PHE A 321 -22.24 -1.49 20.53
CA PHE A 321 -22.10 -1.51 19.07
C PHE A 321 -20.67 -1.85 18.62
N LEU A 322 -19.66 -1.27 19.27
CA LEU A 322 -18.26 -1.62 19.01
C LEU A 322 -17.98 -3.10 19.32
N TYR A 323 -18.53 -3.60 20.41
CA TYR A 323 -18.41 -5.03 20.75
C TYR A 323 -19.13 -5.91 19.71
N PHE A 324 -20.31 -5.50 19.24
CA PHE A 324 -20.99 -6.17 18.14
C PHE A 324 -20.11 -6.19 16.88
N LEU A 325 -19.57 -5.06 16.45
CA LEU A 325 -18.67 -4.98 15.28
C LEU A 325 -17.47 -5.92 15.44
N GLN A 326 -16.86 -5.94 16.62
CA GLN A 326 -15.76 -6.85 16.93
C GLN A 326 -16.18 -8.30 16.77
N THR A 327 -17.35 -8.70 17.26
CA THR A 327 -17.85 -10.09 17.09
C THR A 327 -18.05 -10.47 15.62
N GLN A 328 -18.52 -9.53 14.78
CA GLN A 328 -18.66 -9.77 13.33
C GLN A 328 -17.28 -9.90 12.66
N GLN A 329 -16.35 -9.03 13.01
CA GLN A 329 -14.98 -9.08 12.49
C GLN A 329 -14.27 -10.37 12.90
N ASP A 330 -14.36 -10.75 14.17
CA ASP A 330 -13.75 -11.98 14.70
C ASP A 330 -14.26 -13.23 14.00
N ALA A 331 -15.55 -13.34 13.78
CA ALA A 331 -16.14 -14.47 13.08
C ALA A 331 -15.65 -14.54 11.62
N CYS A 332 -15.56 -13.40 10.94
CA CYS A 332 -15.01 -13.31 9.59
C CYS A 332 -13.55 -13.76 9.56
N LEU A 333 -12.72 -13.21 10.44
CA LEU A 333 -11.30 -13.52 10.51
C LEU A 333 -11.02 -14.99 10.84
N GLU A 334 -11.80 -15.59 11.71
CA GLU A 334 -11.73 -17.03 12.02
C GLU A 334 -12.07 -17.88 10.79
N GLU A 335 -13.07 -17.48 10.00
CA GLU A 335 -13.40 -18.16 8.75
C GLU A 335 -12.27 -18.03 7.72
N LEU A 336 -11.72 -16.82 7.55
CA LEU A 336 -10.60 -16.57 6.63
C LEU A 336 -9.33 -17.33 7.06
N LEU A 337 -8.99 -17.31 8.34
CA LEU A 337 -7.81 -18.01 8.88
C LEU A 337 -7.95 -19.53 8.72
N ARG A 338 -9.12 -20.08 9.05
CA ARG A 338 -9.41 -21.51 8.85
C ARG A 338 -9.27 -21.88 7.38
N PHE A 339 -9.83 -21.07 6.48
CA PHE A 339 -9.72 -21.29 5.04
C PHE A 339 -8.25 -21.23 4.57
N ALA A 340 -7.48 -20.26 5.05
CA ALA A 340 -6.05 -20.11 4.72
C ALA A 340 -5.23 -21.35 5.17
N LYS A 341 -5.50 -21.88 6.36
CA LYS A 341 -4.76 -23.02 6.90
C LYS A 341 -5.25 -24.37 6.36
N GLN A 342 -6.57 -24.57 6.23
CA GLN A 342 -7.14 -25.88 5.87
C GLN A 342 -7.34 -26.08 4.37
N GLU A 343 -7.82 -25.04 3.66
CA GLU A 343 -8.14 -25.13 2.23
C GLU A 343 -6.96 -24.67 1.35
N LEU A 344 -6.41 -23.48 1.62
CA LEU A 344 -5.24 -23.00 0.90
C LEU A 344 -3.96 -23.75 1.31
N LYS A 345 -3.95 -24.37 2.52
CA LYS A 345 -2.81 -25.10 3.06
C LYS A 345 -1.55 -24.26 3.18
N LEU A 346 -1.69 -22.99 3.55
CA LEU A 346 -0.56 -22.10 3.79
C LEU A 346 0.26 -22.60 4.98
N ARG A 347 1.55 -22.81 4.75
CA ARG A 347 2.53 -23.30 5.73
C ARG A 347 3.28 -22.17 6.42
N CYS A 348 3.29 -20.99 5.82
CA CYS A 348 3.89 -19.77 6.42
C CYS A 348 2.99 -19.17 7.49
N PRO A 349 3.51 -18.26 8.32
CA PRO A 349 2.71 -17.42 9.22
C PRO A 349 1.65 -16.62 8.48
N VAL A 350 0.48 -16.50 9.13
CA VAL A 350 -0.67 -15.74 8.62
C VAL A 350 -1.03 -14.64 9.61
N THR A 351 -1.33 -13.46 9.11
CA THR A 351 -1.74 -12.27 9.88
C THR A 351 -2.94 -11.58 9.24
N SER A 352 -3.52 -10.63 9.95
CA SER A 352 -4.51 -9.63 9.50
C SER A 352 -4.58 -8.49 10.50
N LEU A 353 -5.48 -7.52 10.32
CA LEU A 353 -5.69 -6.39 11.23
C LEU A 353 -4.44 -5.52 11.40
N ASN A 354 -3.77 -5.21 10.32
CA ASN A 354 -2.49 -4.49 10.35
C ASN A 354 -2.62 -2.95 10.31
N TYR A 355 -3.83 -2.41 10.52
CA TYR A 355 -4.08 -0.97 10.57
C TYR A 355 -4.50 -0.55 11.98
N LEU A 356 -3.93 0.53 12.49
CA LEU A 356 -4.14 1.09 13.82
C LEU A 356 -3.63 0.21 14.99
N ASN A 357 -3.08 0.86 15.98
CA ASN A 357 -2.65 0.24 17.25
C ASN A 357 -3.76 0.32 18.29
N ASP A 358 -4.98 -0.09 17.92
CA ASP A 358 -6.10 -0.07 18.83
C ASP A 358 -6.02 -1.27 19.77
N VAL A 359 -6.07 -0.99 21.07
CA VAL A 359 -6.05 -2.02 22.12
C VAL A 359 -7.24 -2.98 22.01
N THR A 360 -8.37 -2.53 21.49
CA THR A 360 -9.56 -3.38 21.29
C THR A 360 -9.31 -4.52 20.31
N LEU A 361 -8.38 -4.31 19.36
CA LEU A 361 -7.98 -5.32 18.38
C LEU A 361 -6.98 -6.37 18.92
N ALA A 362 -6.40 -6.14 20.09
CA ALA A 362 -5.37 -7.03 20.64
C ALA A 362 -5.87 -8.47 20.82
N LEU A 363 -7.12 -8.65 21.27
CA LEU A 363 -7.74 -9.97 21.44
C LEU A 363 -7.98 -10.67 20.11
N SER A 364 -8.41 -9.93 19.08
CA SER A 364 -8.60 -10.47 17.73
C SER A 364 -7.26 -10.85 17.09
N ARG A 365 -6.21 -10.04 17.27
CA ARG A 365 -4.86 -10.30 16.76
C ARG A 365 -4.19 -11.51 17.38
N LYS A 366 -4.54 -11.86 18.62
CA LYS A 366 -4.04 -13.06 19.31
C LYS A 366 -4.34 -14.37 18.54
N LYS A 367 -5.30 -14.36 17.64
CA LYS A 367 -5.69 -15.55 16.84
C LYS A 367 -4.70 -15.87 15.74
N PHE A 368 -3.85 -14.91 15.34
CA PHE A 368 -2.90 -15.05 14.23
C PHE A 368 -1.53 -15.53 14.67
N ASP A 369 -0.76 -16.00 13.71
CA ASP A 369 0.60 -16.50 13.94
C ASP A 369 1.58 -15.37 14.30
N LEU A 370 1.28 -14.14 13.89
CA LEU A 370 2.08 -12.94 14.19
C LEU A 370 1.17 -11.70 14.18
N VAL A 371 1.66 -10.63 14.78
CA VAL A 371 1.02 -9.32 14.76
C VAL A 371 1.78 -8.44 13.78
N ASP A 372 1.06 -7.88 12.82
CA ASP A 372 1.53 -6.87 11.87
C ASP A 372 0.90 -5.52 12.21
N ASN A 373 1.69 -4.45 12.12
CA ASN A 373 1.22 -3.09 12.34
C ASN A 373 1.74 -2.16 11.26
N HIS A 374 0.84 -1.31 10.75
CA HIS A 374 1.22 -0.15 9.96
C HIS A 374 1.40 1.05 10.88
N GLY A 375 2.52 1.72 10.77
CA GLY A 375 2.83 2.95 11.47
C GLY A 375 3.49 3.93 10.50
N TYR A 376 3.08 5.19 10.58
CA TYR A 376 3.64 6.27 9.78
C TYR A 376 4.10 7.36 10.73
N PHE A 377 5.31 7.86 10.53
CA PHE A 377 5.77 9.06 11.24
C PHE A 377 5.11 10.30 10.64
N ASP A 378 4.95 10.29 9.32
CA ASP A 378 4.20 11.28 8.55
C ASP A 378 3.86 10.69 7.17
N HIS A 379 2.74 11.12 6.60
CA HIS A 379 2.43 10.80 5.23
C HIS A 379 3.14 11.79 4.30
N PRO A 380 3.63 11.33 3.11
CA PRO A 380 4.06 12.26 2.08
C PRO A 380 2.94 13.27 1.81
N VAL A 381 3.19 14.52 2.09
CA VAL A 381 2.19 15.59 1.88
C VAL A 381 2.33 16.04 0.45
N SER A 382 1.27 15.95 -0.33
CA SER A 382 1.18 16.67 -1.59
C SER A 382 0.91 18.15 -1.27
N LEU A 383 1.51 19.06 -2.05
CA LEU A 383 1.21 20.49 -1.94
C LEU A 383 -0.32 20.70 -2.01
N GLY A 384 -0.93 21.20 -0.93
CA GLY A 384 -2.36 21.43 -0.81
C GLY A 384 -3.17 20.36 -0.07
N SER A 385 -2.55 19.29 0.46
CA SER A 385 -3.22 18.36 1.38
C SER A 385 -2.64 18.49 2.79
N ARG A 386 -3.48 18.56 3.81
CA ARG A 386 -3.04 18.33 5.20
C ARG A 386 -2.78 16.85 5.37
N SER A 387 -1.61 16.49 5.91
CA SER A 387 -1.45 15.18 6.53
C SER A 387 -2.35 15.15 7.76
N GLY A 388 -3.40 14.35 7.74
CA GLY A 388 -4.06 13.96 8.97
C GLY A 388 -3.08 13.09 9.75
N GLY A 389 -2.51 13.63 10.82
CA GLY A 389 -1.77 12.86 11.79
C GLY A 389 -2.67 11.91 12.56
#